data_c1c6ad0dddb98db665209b6dba2cf1a3
#
_entry.id   c1c6ad0dddb98db665209b6dba2cf1a3
#
_cell.length_a   1.000
_cell.length_b   1.000
_cell.length_c   1.000
_cell.angle_alpha   90.00
_cell.angle_beta   90.00
_cell.angle_gamma   90.00
#
_symmetry.space_group_name_H-M   'P 1'
#
loop_
_entity.id
_entity.type
_entity.pdbx_description
1 polymer ?
#
loop_
_entity_poly.entity_id
_entity_poly.type
_entity_poly.pdbx_seq_one_letter_code
_entity_poly.pdbx_strand_id
1 'polypeptide(L)'
;MSSNPTTVLREQAVRALRAAEQEFGTDPTAIRATDHYQAEYIQSFVEKWDELIDWESRAESEGHFFIEQLKARGKKKVLDVATGTGFHSIQLAQAGFEVTSVDGNAAMLAKAFENAKERHLILKTIHADWRWLNREVHGKFDAIICLGNSFTHLFDEQDRRRSLAEFYAALKHDGILILDQRNYDSILDHGFSTQHKYYYCGDDVVAEPEHVDEGLARFRYTFPDGSEFRLNMFPLRKNYARRLLREAGFASVKTYGDFQETYQETDPDFFIHVAEKHMDHPDE
;
A
#
# COMPACT_ATOMS: atom_id res chain seq x y z
N MET A 1 46.38 15.58 19.06
CA MET A 1 45.34 16.13 18.16
C MET A 1 44.01 15.45 18.53
N SER A 2 43.19 16.15 19.26
CA SER A 2 41.90 15.63 19.76
C SER A 2 40.89 15.76 18.63
N SER A 3 40.37 14.62 18.12
CA SER A 3 39.30 14.61 17.14
C SER A 3 38.01 15.17 17.76
N ASN A 4 37.40 16.13 17.06
CA ASN A 4 36.18 16.78 17.48
C ASN A 4 35.05 15.74 17.66
N PRO A 5 34.37 15.67 18.84
CA PRO A 5 33.31 14.70 19.10
C PRO A 5 32.22 14.69 18.06
N THR A 6 31.90 15.84 17.46
CA THR A 6 30.88 15.98 16.39
C THR A 6 31.32 15.29 15.10
N THR A 7 32.61 15.26 14.79
CA THR A 7 33.17 14.60 13.62
C THR A 7 33.09 13.07 13.78
N VAL A 8 33.40 12.58 14.98
CA VAL A 8 33.32 11.13 15.29
C VAL A 8 31.90 10.61 15.22
N LEU A 9 30.93 11.37 15.76
CA LEU A 9 29.50 11.01 15.68
C LEU A 9 28.97 11.01 14.22
N ARG A 10 29.45 11.97 13.41
CA ARG A 10 29.08 12.04 11.99
C ARG A 10 29.66 10.88 11.18
N GLU A 11 30.91 10.52 11.45
CA GLU A 11 31.57 9.36 10.83
C GLU A 11 30.91 8.03 11.26
N GLN A 12 30.50 7.90 12.52
CA GLN A 12 29.76 6.74 13.01
C GLN A 12 28.36 6.65 12.38
N ALA A 13 27.64 7.76 12.23
CA ALA A 13 26.35 7.80 11.56
C ALA A 13 26.46 7.46 10.06
N VAL A 14 27.47 7.99 9.37
CA VAL A 14 27.76 7.65 7.96
C VAL A 14 28.18 6.18 7.82
N ARG A 15 28.92 5.64 8.78
CA ARG A 15 29.31 4.22 8.78
C ARG A 15 28.12 3.31 9.07
N ALA A 16 27.20 3.71 9.96
CA ALA A 16 25.96 3.00 10.23
C ALA A 16 25.00 3.04 9.04
N LEU A 17 24.87 4.17 8.34
CA LEU A 17 24.12 4.31 7.10
C LEU A 17 24.71 3.43 5.98
N ARG A 18 26.03 3.44 5.78
CA ARG A 18 26.68 2.57 4.79
C ARG A 18 26.62 1.09 5.15
N ALA A 19 26.65 0.74 6.44
CA ALA A 19 26.43 -0.64 6.88
C ALA A 19 25.00 -1.07 6.64
N ALA A 20 24.00 -0.21 6.88
CA ALA A 20 22.62 -0.45 6.54
C ALA A 20 22.42 -0.62 5.01
N GLU A 21 23.05 0.24 4.20
CA GLU A 21 23.03 0.11 2.73
C GLU A 21 23.70 -1.21 2.24
N GLN A 22 24.74 -1.70 2.94
CA GLN A 22 25.39 -2.98 2.62
C GLN A 22 24.60 -4.20 3.12
N GLU A 23 23.89 -4.12 4.24
CA GLU A 23 23.01 -5.18 4.72
C GLU A 23 21.79 -5.40 3.81
N PHE A 24 21.32 -4.35 3.13
CA PHE A 24 20.21 -4.43 2.19
C PHE A 24 20.47 -5.35 0.99
N GLY A 25 21.72 -5.62 0.63
CA GLY A 25 22.09 -6.40 -0.56
C GLY A 25 22.53 -7.85 -0.30
N THR A 26 22.89 -8.22 0.93
CA THR A 26 23.63 -9.46 1.19
C THR A 26 22.84 -10.57 1.89
N ASP A 27 21.78 -10.25 2.63
CA ASP A 27 20.92 -11.26 3.26
C ASP A 27 19.44 -10.90 3.20
N PRO A 28 18.73 -11.37 2.15
CA PRO A 28 17.28 -11.14 2.04
C PRO A 28 16.47 -11.77 3.18
N THR A 29 17.04 -12.69 3.96
CA THR A 29 16.34 -13.33 5.08
C THR A 29 16.28 -12.44 6.32
N ALA A 30 17.19 -11.47 6.45
CA ALA A 30 17.25 -10.56 7.59
C ALA A 30 16.13 -9.47 7.58
N ILE A 31 15.42 -9.28 6.44
CA ILE A 31 14.52 -8.13 6.22
C ILE A 31 13.06 -8.59 6.07
N ARG A 32 12.62 -9.53 6.89
CA ARG A 32 11.24 -10.01 6.95
C ARG A 32 10.54 -9.48 8.21
N ALA A 33 10.55 -8.16 8.38
CA ALA A 33 9.96 -7.50 9.54
C ALA A 33 8.98 -6.41 9.11
N THR A 34 7.82 -6.38 9.74
CA THR A 34 6.76 -5.40 9.45
C THR A 34 7.25 -3.95 9.54
N ASP A 35 8.07 -3.63 10.54
CA ASP A 35 8.52 -2.25 10.75
C ASP A 35 9.62 -1.81 9.76
N HIS A 36 10.10 -2.72 8.91
CA HIS A 36 11.18 -2.44 7.98
C HIS A 36 10.83 -1.37 6.94
N TYR A 37 9.55 -1.23 6.58
CA TYR A 37 9.08 -0.18 5.67
C TYR A 37 9.52 1.23 6.09
N GLN A 38 9.70 1.49 7.40
CA GLN A 38 10.15 2.79 7.90
C GLN A 38 11.56 3.15 7.43
N ALA A 39 12.42 2.14 7.24
CA ALA A 39 13.77 2.31 6.71
C ALA A 39 13.82 2.37 5.17
N GLU A 40 12.79 1.87 4.50
CA GLU A 40 12.68 1.84 3.03
C GLU A 40 12.12 3.16 2.48
N TYR A 41 11.08 3.72 3.11
CA TYR A 41 10.46 4.98 2.70
C TYR A 41 11.24 6.19 3.26
N ILE A 42 12.52 6.30 2.90
CA ILE A 42 13.38 7.44 3.25
C ILE A 42 12.97 8.69 2.47
N GLN A 43 13.34 9.87 2.95
CA GLN A 43 12.92 11.15 2.38
C GLN A 43 13.21 11.25 0.87
N SER A 44 14.39 10.82 0.39
CA SER A 44 14.75 10.87 -1.02
C SER A 44 13.89 9.96 -1.90
N PHE A 45 13.38 8.86 -1.37
CA PHE A 45 12.45 7.99 -2.07
C PHE A 45 11.04 8.58 -2.09
N VAL A 46 10.60 9.14 -0.97
CA VAL A 46 9.30 9.84 -0.87
C VAL A 46 9.21 11.00 -1.88
N GLU A 47 10.29 11.76 -2.06
CA GLU A 47 10.36 12.85 -3.03
C GLU A 47 10.20 12.38 -4.49
N LYS A 48 10.59 11.13 -4.77
CA LYS A 48 10.47 10.49 -6.10
C LYS A 48 9.21 9.63 -6.27
N TRP A 49 8.39 9.52 -5.22
CA TRP A 49 7.24 8.62 -5.25
C TRP A 49 6.21 8.96 -6.33
N ASP A 50 5.98 10.26 -6.59
CA ASP A 50 5.05 10.70 -7.62
C ASP A 50 5.57 10.41 -9.04
N GLU A 51 6.91 10.44 -9.24
CA GLU A 51 7.56 9.97 -10.47
C GLU A 51 7.39 8.45 -10.63
N LEU A 52 7.55 7.68 -9.52
CA LEU A 52 7.38 6.23 -9.54
C LEU A 52 5.96 5.84 -9.96
N ILE A 53 4.93 6.42 -9.35
CA ILE A 53 3.54 5.98 -9.59
C ILE A 53 2.91 6.59 -10.83
N ASP A 54 3.47 7.64 -11.42
CA ASP A 54 2.96 8.33 -12.60
C ASP A 54 1.44 8.55 -12.54
N TRP A 55 1.02 9.64 -11.90
CA TRP A 55 -0.38 9.90 -11.57
C TRP A 55 -1.31 9.88 -12.76
N GLU A 56 -0.88 10.36 -13.94
CA GLU A 56 -1.71 10.41 -15.15
C GLU A 56 -1.93 9.02 -15.71
N SER A 57 -0.85 8.27 -15.97
CA SER A 57 -0.92 6.91 -16.50
C SER A 57 -1.65 5.97 -15.55
N ARG A 58 -1.48 6.16 -14.24
CA ARG A 58 -2.21 5.40 -13.23
C ARG A 58 -3.69 5.71 -13.24
N ALA A 59 -4.07 6.98 -13.31
CA ALA A 59 -5.48 7.39 -13.36
C ALA A 59 -6.19 6.84 -14.61
N GLU A 60 -5.52 6.83 -15.76
CA GLU A 60 -6.03 6.20 -16.98
C GLU A 60 -6.20 4.69 -16.83
N SER A 61 -5.22 4.01 -16.24
CA SER A 61 -5.24 2.56 -16.02
C SER A 61 -6.35 2.13 -15.04
N GLU A 62 -6.55 2.87 -13.95
CA GLU A 62 -7.60 2.59 -12.96
C GLU A 62 -9.00 2.99 -13.46
N GLY A 63 -9.07 3.98 -14.36
CA GLY A 63 -10.34 4.59 -14.75
C GLY A 63 -11.06 5.13 -13.51
N HIS A 64 -12.33 4.76 -13.38
CA HIS A 64 -13.15 5.13 -12.21
C HIS A 64 -13.49 3.94 -11.30
N PHE A 65 -12.76 2.83 -11.41
CA PHE A 65 -13.12 1.58 -10.76
C PHE A 65 -13.41 1.74 -9.26
N PHE A 66 -12.50 2.34 -8.49
CA PHE A 66 -12.70 2.51 -7.04
C PHE A 66 -13.85 3.44 -6.70
N ILE A 67 -14.00 4.55 -7.45
CA ILE A 67 -15.11 5.49 -7.32
C ILE A 67 -16.45 4.80 -7.59
N GLU A 68 -16.52 3.98 -8.64
CA GLU A 68 -17.71 3.22 -9.02
C GLU A 68 -18.06 2.15 -7.98
N GLN A 69 -17.07 1.41 -7.47
CA GLN A 69 -17.28 0.44 -6.40
C GLN A 69 -17.90 1.07 -5.14
N LEU A 70 -17.43 2.26 -4.78
CA LEU A 70 -17.93 3.01 -3.63
C LEU A 70 -19.32 3.60 -3.89
N LYS A 71 -19.55 4.23 -5.06
CA LYS A 71 -20.83 4.85 -5.43
C LYS A 71 -21.93 3.81 -5.58
N ALA A 72 -21.66 2.67 -6.23
CA ALA A 72 -22.62 1.59 -6.42
C ALA A 72 -23.16 1.02 -5.10
N ARG A 73 -22.37 1.15 -4.02
CA ARG A 73 -22.74 0.70 -2.66
C ARG A 73 -23.16 1.85 -1.74
N GLY A 74 -23.38 3.05 -2.28
CA GLY A 74 -23.82 4.23 -1.50
C GLY A 74 -22.83 4.69 -0.43
N LYS A 75 -21.53 4.35 -0.54
CA LYS A 75 -20.53 4.73 0.44
C LYS A 75 -20.14 6.21 0.24
N LYS A 76 -19.93 6.93 1.35
CA LYS A 76 -19.63 8.38 1.34
C LYS A 76 -18.39 8.72 2.16
N LYS A 77 -18.27 8.15 3.35
CA LYS A 77 -17.16 8.42 4.27
C LYS A 77 -16.11 7.33 4.15
N VAL A 78 -14.95 7.69 3.58
CA VAL A 78 -13.88 6.76 3.22
C VAL A 78 -12.65 7.01 4.08
N LEU A 79 -12.04 5.93 4.56
CA LEU A 79 -10.74 5.93 5.20
C LEU A 79 -9.72 5.32 4.23
N ASP A 80 -8.79 6.12 3.77
CA ASP A 80 -7.63 5.66 3.00
C ASP A 80 -6.50 5.38 3.98
N VAL A 81 -6.20 4.10 4.23
CA VAL A 81 -5.23 3.70 5.25
C VAL A 81 -3.80 3.58 4.72
N ALA A 82 -3.61 3.73 3.42
CA ALA A 82 -2.32 3.66 2.74
C ALA A 82 -2.19 4.83 1.77
N THR A 83 -2.33 6.04 2.31
CA THR A 83 -2.45 7.27 1.53
C THR A 83 -1.24 7.53 0.62
N GLY A 84 -0.02 7.15 1.06
CA GLY A 84 1.18 7.48 0.33
C GLY A 84 1.27 8.99 0.08
N THR A 85 1.52 9.39 -1.16
CA THR A 85 1.56 10.80 -1.57
C THR A 85 0.19 11.39 -1.94
N GLY A 86 -0.91 10.64 -1.68
CA GLY A 86 -2.27 11.17 -1.72
C GLY A 86 -3.06 10.88 -2.99
N PHE A 87 -2.57 10.06 -3.90
CA PHE A 87 -3.20 9.81 -5.19
C PHE A 87 -4.70 9.45 -5.08
N HIS A 88 -5.03 8.36 -4.37
CA HIS A 88 -6.42 7.93 -4.21
C HIS A 88 -7.24 8.88 -3.33
N SER A 89 -6.66 9.36 -2.23
CA SER A 89 -7.33 10.32 -1.34
C SER A 89 -7.79 11.57 -2.07
N ILE A 90 -6.95 12.11 -2.96
CA ILE A 90 -7.26 13.31 -3.75
C ILE A 90 -8.34 13.02 -4.78
N GLN A 91 -8.24 11.92 -5.54
CA GLN A 91 -9.26 11.53 -6.52
C GLN A 91 -10.63 11.33 -5.88
N LEU A 92 -10.68 10.64 -4.72
CA LEU A 92 -11.91 10.42 -3.98
C LEU A 92 -12.50 11.73 -3.45
N ALA A 93 -11.67 12.65 -2.93
CA ALA A 93 -12.11 13.96 -2.47
C ALA A 93 -12.68 14.78 -3.64
N GLN A 94 -12.04 14.78 -4.81
CA GLN A 94 -12.55 15.40 -6.03
C GLN A 94 -13.87 14.80 -6.52
N ALA A 95 -14.05 13.49 -6.32
CA ALA A 95 -15.30 12.80 -6.64
C ALA A 95 -16.44 13.01 -5.61
N GLY A 96 -16.18 13.81 -4.55
CA GLY A 96 -17.16 14.23 -3.54
C GLY A 96 -17.29 13.30 -2.33
N PHE A 97 -16.32 12.43 -2.10
CA PHE A 97 -16.27 11.62 -0.87
C PHE A 97 -15.70 12.41 0.32
N GLU A 98 -16.14 12.07 1.52
CA GLU A 98 -15.53 12.53 2.76
C GLU A 98 -14.34 11.60 3.08
N VAL A 99 -13.12 12.06 2.81
CA VAL A 99 -11.91 11.25 2.93
C VAL A 99 -11.15 11.59 4.21
N THR A 100 -10.71 10.57 4.93
CA THR A 100 -9.66 10.66 5.94
C THR A 100 -8.47 9.84 5.46
N SER A 101 -7.30 10.48 5.39
CA SER A 101 -6.07 9.95 4.83
C SER A 101 -5.13 9.53 5.94
N VAL A 102 -4.73 8.26 5.96
CA VAL A 102 -3.85 7.68 6.98
C VAL A 102 -2.64 7.06 6.32
N ASP A 103 -1.48 7.24 6.92
CA ASP A 103 -0.24 6.55 6.54
C ASP A 103 0.65 6.32 7.76
N GLY A 104 1.43 5.26 7.73
CA GLY A 104 2.47 4.97 8.73
C GLY A 104 3.75 5.78 8.56
N ASN A 105 3.90 6.50 7.45
CA ASN A 105 5.05 7.33 7.14
C ASN A 105 4.66 8.81 7.11
N ALA A 106 5.22 9.61 8.03
CA ALA A 106 4.91 11.03 8.15
C ALA A 106 5.36 11.86 6.94
N ALA A 107 6.44 11.45 6.26
CA ALA A 107 6.91 12.16 5.05
C ALA A 107 5.96 11.94 3.88
N MET A 108 5.38 10.75 3.73
CA MET A 108 4.32 10.47 2.75
C MET A 108 3.12 11.37 2.98
N LEU A 109 2.64 11.49 4.23
CA LEU A 109 1.49 12.36 4.55
C LEU A 109 1.79 13.85 4.31
N ALA A 110 3.01 14.31 4.59
CA ALA A 110 3.43 15.67 4.28
C ALA A 110 3.35 15.92 2.77
N LYS A 111 3.86 14.99 1.95
CA LYS A 111 3.79 15.06 0.50
C LYS A 111 2.34 15.00 -0.01
N ALA A 112 1.50 14.14 0.57
CA ALA A 112 0.08 14.07 0.25
C ALA A 112 -0.64 15.40 0.51
N PHE A 113 -0.31 16.08 1.61
CA PHE A 113 -0.87 17.38 1.92
C PHE A 113 -0.43 18.46 0.92
N GLU A 114 0.85 18.46 0.52
CA GLU A 114 1.36 19.35 -0.53
C GLU A 114 0.65 19.12 -1.86
N ASN A 115 0.56 17.86 -2.31
CA ASN A 115 -0.11 17.48 -3.55
C ASN A 115 -1.61 17.88 -3.57
N ALA A 116 -2.29 17.76 -2.43
CA ALA A 116 -3.67 18.20 -2.29
C ALA A 116 -3.78 19.74 -2.37
N LYS A 117 -2.89 20.46 -1.69
CA LYS A 117 -2.85 21.92 -1.70
C LYS A 117 -2.64 22.48 -3.10
N GLU A 118 -1.76 21.88 -3.91
CA GLU A 118 -1.56 22.26 -5.32
C GLU A 118 -2.83 22.12 -6.15
N ARG A 119 -3.73 21.21 -5.75
CA ARG A 119 -5.03 20.95 -6.37
C ARG A 119 -6.20 21.67 -5.69
N HIS A 120 -5.89 22.64 -4.82
CA HIS A 120 -6.86 23.41 -4.05
C HIS A 120 -7.77 22.55 -3.13
N LEU A 121 -7.25 21.45 -2.64
CA LEU A 121 -7.91 20.56 -1.68
C LEU A 121 -7.22 20.61 -0.31
N ILE A 122 -7.98 20.24 0.71
CA ILE A 122 -7.47 20.04 2.07
C ILE A 122 -7.76 18.60 2.44
N LEU A 123 -6.71 17.80 2.64
CA LEU A 123 -6.83 16.44 3.16
C LEU A 123 -6.81 16.45 4.69
N LYS A 124 -7.68 15.66 5.28
CA LYS A 124 -7.61 15.30 6.70
C LYS A 124 -6.62 14.16 6.85
N THR A 125 -5.40 14.44 7.29
CA THR A 125 -4.33 13.47 7.44
C THR A 125 -4.14 13.03 8.89
N ILE A 126 -3.88 11.75 9.11
CA ILE A 126 -3.60 11.15 10.43
C ILE A 126 -2.40 10.20 10.26
N HIS A 127 -1.34 10.41 11.06
CA HIS A 127 -0.23 9.48 11.13
C HIS A 127 -0.60 8.34 12.09
N ALA A 128 -0.72 7.11 11.59
CA ALA A 128 -1.09 5.96 12.41
C ALA A 128 -0.54 4.64 11.85
N ASP A 129 -0.26 3.73 12.76
CA ASP A 129 0.06 2.34 12.45
C ASP A 129 -1.23 1.52 12.38
N TRP A 130 -1.39 0.71 11.34
CA TRP A 130 -2.56 -0.14 11.11
C TRP A 130 -2.84 -1.12 12.25
N ARG A 131 -1.79 -1.59 12.92
CA ARG A 131 -1.89 -2.50 14.08
C ARG A 131 -2.59 -1.86 15.29
N TRP A 132 -2.72 -0.54 15.27
CA TRP A 132 -3.27 0.26 16.37
C TRP A 132 -4.17 1.39 15.84
N LEU A 133 -4.77 1.21 14.66
CA LEU A 133 -5.49 2.23 13.90
C LEU A 133 -6.52 2.97 14.75
N ASN A 134 -7.32 2.25 15.53
CA ASN A 134 -8.41 2.83 16.33
C ASN A 134 -7.95 3.65 17.56
N ARG A 135 -6.64 3.71 17.81
CA ARG A 135 -6.07 4.63 18.84
C ARG A 135 -6.06 6.06 18.34
N GLU A 136 -5.78 6.27 17.06
CA GLU A 136 -5.60 7.59 16.44
C GLU A 136 -6.79 7.97 15.55
N VAL A 137 -7.44 6.98 14.94
CA VAL A 137 -8.55 7.19 14.02
C VAL A 137 -9.87 6.93 14.74
N HIS A 138 -10.66 8.01 14.91
CA HIS A 138 -11.92 7.93 15.63
C HIS A 138 -13.13 8.03 14.71
N GLY A 139 -14.20 7.32 15.08
CA GLY A 139 -15.45 7.26 14.34
C GLY A 139 -15.56 5.99 13.49
N LYS A 140 -16.61 5.96 12.64
CA LYS A 140 -16.89 4.82 11.77
C LYS A 140 -16.94 5.30 10.33
N PHE A 141 -16.50 4.43 9.43
CA PHE A 141 -16.40 4.71 8.00
C PHE A 141 -17.31 3.78 7.20
N ASP A 142 -17.81 4.29 6.06
CA ASP A 142 -18.58 3.48 5.11
C ASP A 142 -17.67 2.53 4.33
N ALA A 143 -16.44 2.99 4.08
CA ALA A 143 -15.44 2.20 3.38
C ALA A 143 -14.03 2.46 3.91
N ILE A 144 -13.18 1.44 3.82
CA ILE A 144 -11.74 1.53 3.97
C ILE A 144 -11.11 1.09 2.64
N ILE A 145 -10.10 1.84 2.19
CA ILE A 145 -9.24 1.42 1.09
C ILE A 145 -7.81 1.23 1.60
N CYS A 146 -7.17 0.15 1.18
CA CYS A 146 -5.76 -0.16 1.42
C CYS A 146 -5.15 -0.59 0.09
N LEU A 147 -4.64 0.38 -0.66
CA LEU A 147 -4.26 0.22 -2.06
C LEU A 147 -2.75 0.42 -2.28
N GLY A 148 -2.28 0.09 -3.48
CA GLY A 148 -0.87 0.20 -3.84
C GLY A 148 -0.02 -0.97 -3.34
N ASN A 149 -0.60 -2.16 -3.18
CA ASN A 149 0.08 -3.35 -2.65
C ASN A 149 0.57 -3.18 -1.18
N SER A 150 0.05 -2.18 -0.48
CA SER A 150 0.60 -1.71 0.80
C SER A 150 0.44 -2.72 1.94
N PHE A 151 -0.64 -3.51 1.95
CA PHE A 151 -0.89 -4.52 2.99
C PHE A 151 0.22 -5.59 3.07
N THR A 152 0.98 -5.76 2.00
CA THR A 152 2.09 -6.72 1.90
C THR A 152 3.35 -6.30 2.69
N HIS A 153 3.41 -5.08 3.22
CA HIS A 153 4.44 -4.68 4.18
C HIS A 153 4.31 -5.33 5.56
N LEU A 154 3.17 -5.98 5.84
CA LEU A 154 2.95 -6.72 7.07
C LEU A 154 3.55 -8.14 6.96
N PHE A 155 4.78 -8.33 7.41
CA PHE A 155 5.49 -9.63 7.34
C PHE A 155 5.01 -10.65 8.38
N ASP A 156 4.61 -10.18 9.56
CA ASP A 156 4.09 -11.06 10.62
C ASP A 156 2.60 -11.37 10.43
N GLU A 157 2.21 -12.63 10.57
CA GLU A 157 0.82 -13.03 10.42
C GLU A 157 -0.08 -12.43 11.50
N GLN A 158 0.42 -12.25 12.72
CA GLN A 158 -0.35 -11.63 13.80
C GLN A 158 -0.59 -10.15 13.50
N ASP A 159 0.39 -9.47 12.89
CA ASP A 159 0.24 -8.07 12.45
C ASP A 159 -0.81 -7.95 11.35
N ARG A 160 -0.81 -8.86 10.36
CA ARG A 160 -1.86 -8.91 9.33
C ARG A 160 -3.25 -9.10 9.94
N ARG A 161 -3.41 -10.06 10.83
CA ARG A 161 -4.67 -10.35 11.53
C ARG A 161 -5.13 -9.18 12.37
N ARG A 162 -4.24 -8.56 13.12
CA ARG A 162 -4.52 -7.39 13.96
C ARG A 162 -4.95 -6.22 13.10
N SER A 163 -4.23 -5.89 12.04
CA SER A 163 -4.58 -4.79 11.15
C SER A 163 -5.96 -4.99 10.51
N LEU A 164 -6.29 -6.21 10.06
CA LEU A 164 -7.62 -6.51 9.54
C LEU A 164 -8.73 -6.37 10.62
N ALA A 165 -8.44 -6.76 11.86
CA ALA A 165 -9.38 -6.57 12.97
C ALA A 165 -9.58 -5.07 13.28
N GLU A 166 -8.52 -4.26 13.23
CA GLU A 166 -8.60 -2.81 13.37
C GLU A 166 -9.41 -2.16 12.24
N PHE A 167 -9.20 -2.59 10.98
CA PHE A 167 -10.00 -2.14 9.84
C PHE A 167 -11.47 -2.53 9.99
N TYR A 168 -11.73 -3.79 10.34
CA TYR A 168 -13.09 -4.28 10.59
C TYR A 168 -13.78 -3.48 11.68
N ALA A 169 -13.08 -3.19 12.78
CA ALA A 169 -13.59 -2.39 13.87
C ALA A 169 -13.88 -0.94 13.48
N ALA A 170 -13.10 -0.33 12.58
CA ALA A 170 -13.31 1.04 12.11
C ALA A 170 -14.47 1.17 11.10
N LEU A 171 -14.91 0.08 10.48
CA LEU A 171 -16.04 0.07 9.55
C LEU A 171 -17.39 0.12 10.25
N LYS A 172 -18.37 0.80 9.62
CA LYS A 172 -19.80 0.68 9.95
C LYS A 172 -20.29 -0.76 9.73
N HIS A 173 -21.52 -1.05 10.12
CA HIS A 173 -22.10 -2.40 10.03
C HIS A 173 -22.14 -2.91 8.58
N ASP A 174 -22.55 -2.08 7.65
CA ASP A 174 -22.60 -2.32 6.21
C ASP A 174 -21.32 -1.87 5.48
N GLY A 175 -20.22 -1.68 6.19
CA GLY A 175 -18.97 -1.16 5.64
C GLY A 175 -18.25 -2.14 4.74
N ILE A 176 -17.40 -1.59 3.85
CA ILE A 176 -16.57 -2.39 2.94
C ILE A 176 -15.08 -2.06 3.13
N LEU A 177 -14.26 -3.07 2.90
CA LEU A 177 -12.80 -2.93 2.73
C LEU A 177 -12.44 -3.24 1.28
N ILE A 178 -11.69 -2.33 0.64
CA ILE A 178 -11.07 -2.61 -0.65
C ILE A 178 -9.56 -2.71 -0.42
N LEU A 179 -8.98 -3.85 -0.79
CA LEU A 179 -7.57 -4.15 -0.64
C LEU A 179 -7.04 -4.66 -1.97
N ASP A 180 -5.89 -4.15 -2.40
CA ASP A 180 -5.19 -4.67 -3.57
C ASP A 180 -3.87 -5.34 -3.23
N GLN A 181 -3.40 -6.15 -4.15
CA GLN A 181 -2.11 -6.82 -4.10
C GLN A 181 -1.63 -7.22 -5.49
N ARG A 182 -0.33 -7.33 -5.68
CA ARG A 182 0.25 -7.98 -6.87
C ARG A 182 -0.21 -9.44 -6.96
N ASN A 183 -0.25 -9.99 -8.16
CA ASN A 183 -0.48 -11.42 -8.36
C ASN A 183 0.77 -12.22 -7.93
N TYR A 184 0.93 -12.38 -6.62
CA TYR A 184 2.05 -13.16 -6.07
C TYR A 184 1.93 -14.66 -6.36
N ASP A 185 0.74 -15.16 -6.69
CA ASP A 185 0.58 -16.54 -7.15
C ASP A 185 1.33 -16.73 -8.46
N SER A 186 1.13 -15.86 -9.44
CA SER A 186 1.86 -15.91 -10.72
C SER A 186 3.35 -15.64 -10.55
N ILE A 187 3.72 -14.64 -9.74
CA ILE A 187 5.14 -14.28 -9.51
C ILE A 187 5.91 -15.45 -8.89
N LEU A 188 5.34 -16.14 -7.89
CA LEU A 188 5.98 -17.27 -7.23
C LEU A 188 6.02 -18.53 -8.09
N ASP A 189 4.96 -18.81 -8.84
CA ASP A 189 4.80 -20.06 -9.56
C ASP A 189 5.39 -20.00 -10.98
N HIS A 190 5.45 -18.81 -11.61
CA HIS A 190 5.83 -18.63 -13.01
C HIS A 190 6.92 -17.58 -13.24
N GLY A 191 7.29 -16.81 -12.21
CA GLY A 191 8.21 -15.70 -12.31
C GLY A 191 7.51 -14.36 -12.59
N PHE A 192 8.27 -13.28 -12.47
CA PHE A 192 7.75 -11.93 -12.65
C PHE A 192 7.56 -11.61 -14.14
N SER A 193 6.34 -11.21 -14.48
CA SER A 193 6.00 -10.53 -15.72
C SER A 193 4.90 -9.53 -15.44
N THR A 194 4.80 -8.46 -16.22
CA THR A 194 3.76 -7.44 -16.04
C THR A 194 3.22 -6.99 -17.39
N GLN A 195 1.89 -6.90 -17.49
CA GLN A 195 1.17 -6.38 -18.65
C GLN A 195 0.64 -4.95 -18.37
N HIS A 196 0.36 -4.65 -17.08
CA HIS A 196 -0.23 -3.40 -16.61
C HIS A 196 0.72 -2.67 -15.63
N LYS A 197 1.96 -2.45 -16.06
CA LYS A 197 2.99 -1.84 -15.20
C LYS A 197 2.58 -0.48 -14.61
N TYR A 198 1.76 0.29 -15.32
CA TYR A 198 1.29 1.61 -14.89
C TYR A 198 0.50 1.64 -13.59
N TYR A 199 -0.02 0.49 -13.12
CA TYR A 199 -0.73 0.45 -11.84
C TYR A 199 0.20 0.65 -10.64
N TYR A 200 1.42 0.09 -10.73
CA TYR A 200 2.39 0.17 -9.63
C TYR A 200 3.66 0.95 -9.96
N CYS A 201 3.91 1.24 -11.22
CA CYS A 201 5.14 1.86 -11.69
C CYS A 201 4.91 2.53 -13.04
N GLY A 202 5.28 3.79 -13.16
CA GLY A 202 5.27 4.54 -14.43
C GLY A 202 6.28 4.00 -15.43
N ASP A 203 6.20 4.48 -16.68
CA ASP A 203 7.03 4.02 -17.79
C ASP A 203 8.52 4.30 -17.62
N ASP A 204 8.85 5.41 -16.98
CA ASP A 204 10.22 5.89 -16.84
C ASP A 204 11.01 5.19 -15.73
N VAL A 205 10.31 4.48 -14.82
CA VAL A 205 10.93 3.77 -13.70
C VAL A 205 10.91 2.26 -13.96
N VAL A 206 12.07 1.62 -13.79
CA VAL A 206 12.22 0.18 -13.97
C VAL A 206 12.03 -0.52 -12.62
N ALA A 207 11.03 -1.39 -12.53
CA ALA A 207 10.79 -2.23 -11.37
C ALA A 207 11.17 -3.68 -11.67
N GLU A 208 12.15 -4.22 -10.95
CA GLU A 208 12.66 -5.59 -11.13
C GLU A 208 12.70 -6.34 -9.82
N PRO A 209 12.30 -7.64 -9.80
CA PRO A 209 12.48 -8.46 -8.61
C PRO A 209 13.97 -8.80 -8.41
N GLU A 210 14.52 -8.50 -7.24
CA GLU A 210 15.87 -8.93 -6.84
C GLU A 210 15.83 -10.27 -6.10
N HIS A 211 14.74 -10.53 -5.37
CA HIS A 211 14.55 -11.78 -4.63
C HIS A 211 13.06 -12.10 -4.54
N VAL A 212 12.71 -13.36 -4.76
CA VAL A 212 11.34 -13.86 -4.61
C VAL A 212 11.38 -15.27 -4.02
N ASP A 213 10.76 -15.43 -2.86
CA ASP A 213 10.43 -16.73 -2.25
C ASP A 213 9.09 -16.64 -1.51
N GLU A 214 8.63 -17.71 -0.87
CA GLU A 214 7.34 -17.76 -0.17
C GLU A 214 7.21 -16.78 1.02
N GLY A 215 8.29 -16.15 1.45
CA GLY A 215 8.30 -15.24 2.60
C GLY A 215 8.79 -13.82 2.29
N LEU A 216 9.33 -13.59 1.10
CA LEU A 216 9.88 -12.30 0.70
C LEU A 216 9.81 -12.10 -0.80
N ALA A 217 9.26 -10.98 -1.24
CA ALA A 217 9.44 -10.43 -2.57
C ALA A 217 10.12 -9.06 -2.44
N ARG A 218 11.36 -8.95 -2.91
CA ARG A 218 12.12 -7.70 -2.95
C ARG A 218 12.14 -7.19 -4.36
N PHE A 219 11.69 -5.93 -4.56
CA PHE A 219 11.76 -5.22 -5.81
C PHE A 219 12.76 -4.07 -5.73
N ARG A 220 13.57 -3.93 -6.76
CA ARG A 220 14.40 -2.76 -7.02
C ARG A 220 13.68 -1.85 -7.99
N TYR A 221 13.68 -0.56 -7.68
CA TYR A 221 13.16 0.52 -8.52
C TYR A 221 14.33 1.38 -8.96
N THR A 222 14.59 1.44 -10.26
CA THR A 222 15.65 2.25 -10.86
C THR A 222 15.04 3.41 -11.62
N PHE A 223 15.41 4.63 -11.23
CA PHE A 223 14.92 5.87 -11.81
C PHE A 223 15.82 6.33 -12.98
N PRO A 224 15.31 7.25 -13.86
CA PRO A 224 16.10 7.75 -15.01
C PRO A 224 17.41 8.45 -14.63
N ASP A 225 17.50 9.04 -13.45
CA ASP A 225 18.72 9.67 -12.93
C ASP A 225 19.73 8.67 -12.34
N GLY A 226 19.44 7.38 -12.41
CA GLY A 226 20.27 6.31 -11.88
C GLY A 226 20.13 6.06 -10.39
N SER A 227 19.22 6.76 -9.68
CA SER A 227 18.93 6.45 -8.29
C SER A 227 18.17 5.12 -8.18
N GLU A 228 18.48 4.34 -7.14
CA GLU A 228 17.88 3.04 -6.89
C GLU A 228 17.29 2.97 -5.49
N PHE A 229 16.10 2.40 -5.39
CA PHE A 229 15.43 2.11 -4.12
C PHE A 229 14.89 0.69 -4.11
N ARG A 230 14.67 0.16 -2.91
CA ARG A 230 14.20 -1.23 -2.74
C ARG A 230 13.01 -1.24 -1.79
N LEU A 231 12.05 -2.11 -2.11
CA LEU A 231 10.92 -2.41 -1.23
C LEU A 231 10.84 -3.91 -1.00
N ASN A 232 10.68 -4.28 0.27
CA ASN A 232 10.44 -5.64 0.70
C ASN A 232 8.95 -5.83 1.00
N MET A 233 8.38 -6.90 0.47
CA MET A 233 6.98 -7.21 0.60
C MET A 233 6.80 -8.69 0.93
N PHE A 234 5.84 -9.00 1.78
CA PHE A 234 5.39 -10.36 1.97
C PHE A 234 4.57 -10.79 0.73
N PRO A 235 4.93 -11.88 0.05
CA PRO A 235 4.22 -12.31 -1.16
C PRO A 235 2.86 -12.92 -0.80
N LEU A 236 1.88 -12.04 -0.64
CA LEU A 236 0.53 -12.37 -0.19
C LEU A 236 -0.24 -13.09 -1.31
N ARG A 237 -0.36 -14.42 -1.23
CA ARG A 237 -1.15 -15.20 -2.20
C ARG A 237 -2.63 -14.88 -2.12
N LYS A 238 -3.32 -14.84 -3.25
CA LYS A 238 -4.74 -14.47 -3.39
C LYS A 238 -5.66 -15.22 -2.42
N ASN A 239 -5.57 -16.53 -2.39
CA ASN A 239 -6.44 -17.34 -1.55
C ASN A 239 -6.13 -17.19 -0.05
N TYR A 240 -4.87 -16.89 0.30
CA TYR A 240 -4.50 -16.58 1.67
C TYR A 240 -5.08 -15.22 2.10
N ALA A 241 -4.98 -14.19 1.27
CA ALA A 241 -5.63 -12.90 1.53
C ALA A 241 -7.14 -13.04 1.76
N ARG A 242 -7.83 -13.76 0.86
CA ARG A 242 -9.28 -14.05 0.98
C ARG A 242 -9.63 -14.80 2.27
N ARG A 243 -8.79 -15.73 2.70
CA ARG A 243 -8.96 -16.45 3.97
C ARG A 243 -8.83 -15.51 5.14
N LEU A 244 -7.77 -14.67 5.19
CA LEU A 244 -7.58 -13.69 6.26
C LEU A 244 -8.76 -12.73 6.38
N LEU A 245 -9.29 -12.24 5.26
CA LEU A 245 -10.46 -11.35 5.23
C LEU A 245 -11.70 -12.05 5.84
N ARG A 246 -11.97 -13.31 5.48
CA ARG A 246 -13.10 -14.07 6.07
C ARG A 246 -12.88 -14.34 7.56
N GLU A 247 -11.68 -14.70 7.97
CA GLU A 247 -11.33 -14.95 9.38
C GLU A 247 -11.40 -13.65 10.21
N ALA A 248 -11.21 -12.48 9.59
CA ALA A 248 -11.43 -11.19 10.23
C ALA A 248 -12.92 -10.82 10.39
N GLY A 249 -13.84 -11.60 9.79
CA GLY A 249 -15.28 -11.46 9.96
C GLY A 249 -16.03 -10.87 8.75
N PHE A 250 -15.35 -10.62 7.61
CA PHE A 250 -16.03 -10.17 6.40
C PHE A 250 -16.93 -11.27 5.83
N ALA A 251 -18.20 -10.96 5.63
CA ALA A 251 -19.22 -11.91 5.20
C ALA A 251 -19.06 -12.33 3.73
N SER A 252 -18.61 -11.40 2.87
CA SER A 252 -18.30 -11.69 1.48
C SER A 252 -16.95 -11.12 1.07
N VAL A 253 -16.29 -11.78 0.11
CA VAL A 253 -15.05 -11.31 -0.51
C VAL A 253 -15.13 -11.56 -2.00
N LYS A 254 -15.37 -10.50 -2.77
CA LYS A 254 -15.31 -10.54 -4.23
C LYS A 254 -13.92 -10.10 -4.67
N THR A 255 -13.36 -10.81 -5.64
CA THR A 255 -12.01 -10.52 -6.15
C THR A 255 -12.08 -10.20 -7.63
N TYR A 256 -11.40 -9.13 -8.02
CA TYR A 256 -11.23 -8.68 -9.40
C TYR A 256 -9.75 -8.87 -9.78
N GLY A 257 -9.50 -9.24 -11.04
CA GLY A 257 -8.16 -9.27 -11.63
C GLY A 257 -8.05 -8.11 -12.62
N ASP A 258 -7.05 -7.24 -12.49
CA ASP A 258 -6.84 -6.07 -13.35
C ASP A 258 -8.15 -5.29 -13.62
N PHE A 259 -8.89 -4.99 -12.55
CA PHE A 259 -10.21 -4.31 -12.57
C PHE A 259 -11.35 -5.12 -13.20
N GLN A 260 -11.11 -6.36 -13.67
CA GLN A 260 -12.12 -7.20 -14.30
C GLN A 260 -12.69 -8.22 -13.31
N GLU A 261 -14.02 -8.44 -13.41
CA GLU A 261 -14.71 -9.46 -12.59
C GLU A 261 -14.38 -10.88 -13.05
N THR A 262 -14.25 -11.06 -14.36
CA THR A 262 -13.93 -12.35 -14.99
C THR A 262 -12.51 -12.31 -15.54
N TYR A 263 -11.66 -13.22 -15.07
CA TYR A 263 -10.25 -13.33 -15.45
C TYR A 263 -9.78 -14.79 -15.33
N GLN A 264 -8.69 -15.13 -16.03
CA GLN A 264 -7.94 -16.36 -15.76
C GLN A 264 -6.92 -16.09 -14.66
N GLU A 265 -6.68 -17.06 -13.78
CA GLU A 265 -5.87 -16.88 -12.55
C GLU A 265 -4.43 -16.39 -12.80
N THR A 266 -3.88 -16.70 -13.98
CA THR A 266 -2.51 -16.36 -14.36
C THR A 266 -2.40 -15.02 -15.09
N ASP A 267 -3.51 -14.48 -15.58
CA ASP A 267 -3.49 -13.31 -16.47
C ASP A 267 -3.31 -11.99 -15.73
N PRO A 268 -3.98 -11.74 -14.57
CA PRO A 268 -3.87 -10.43 -13.93
C PRO A 268 -2.48 -10.17 -13.35
N ASP A 269 -2.03 -8.93 -13.46
CA ASP A 269 -0.83 -8.44 -12.74
C ASP A 269 -1.13 -8.19 -11.25
N PHE A 270 -2.40 -7.92 -10.93
CA PHE A 270 -2.84 -7.66 -9.55
C PHE A 270 -4.28 -8.12 -9.30
N PHE A 271 -4.57 -8.33 -8.03
CA PHE A 271 -5.91 -8.63 -7.53
C PHE A 271 -6.43 -7.49 -6.67
N ILE A 272 -7.73 -7.22 -6.78
CA ILE A 272 -8.46 -6.29 -5.92
C ILE A 272 -9.55 -7.07 -5.19
N HIS A 273 -9.49 -7.05 -3.86
CA HIS A 273 -10.49 -7.68 -3.00
C HIS A 273 -11.45 -6.62 -2.48
N VAL A 274 -12.74 -6.78 -2.78
CA VAL A 274 -13.82 -6.02 -2.18
C VAL A 274 -14.48 -6.91 -1.14
N ALA A 275 -14.24 -6.61 0.12
CA ALA A 275 -14.74 -7.39 1.26
C ALA A 275 -15.86 -6.62 1.97
N GLU A 276 -17.03 -7.24 2.14
CA GLU A 276 -18.21 -6.63 2.76
C GLU A 276 -18.38 -7.17 4.17
N LYS A 277 -18.60 -6.26 5.12
CA LYS A 277 -18.74 -6.60 6.54
C LYS A 277 -20.06 -7.30 6.85
N HIS A 278 -21.11 -6.97 6.11
CA HIS A 278 -22.42 -7.58 6.20
C HIS A 278 -22.92 -7.96 4.81
N MET A 279 -23.59 -9.12 4.68
CA MET A 279 -24.34 -9.45 3.47
C MET A 279 -25.77 -8.98 3.67
N ASP A 280 -26.25 -8.13 2.76
CA ASP A 280 -27.69 -7.87 2.66
C ASP A 280 -28.34 -9.18 2.23
N HIS A 281 -29.16 -9.76 3.11
CA HIS A 281 -30.06 -10.81 2.72
C HIS A 281 -31.18 -10.18 1.90
N PRO A 282 -31.45 -10.67 0.66
CA PRO A 282 -32.47 -10.06 -0.20
C PRO A 282 -33.90 -10.23 0.30
N ASP A 283 -34.11 -10.76 1.51
CA ASP A 283 -35.40 -11.12 2.09
C ASP A 283 -35.68 -10.51 3.50
N GLU A 284 -35.04 -9.37 3.87
CA GLU A 284 -35.47 -8.57 5.04
C GLU A 284 -36.11 -7.24 4.66
#